data_99b055e84c93280a459b9a5ac9768bdc
#
_entry.id   99b055e84c93280a459b9a5ac9768bdc
#
_cell.length_a   1.000
_cell.length_b   1.000
_cell.length_c   1.000
_cell.angle_alpha   90.00
_cell.angle_beta   90.00
_cell.angle_gamma   90.00
#
_symmetry.space_group_name_H-M   'P 1'
#
loop_
_entity.id
_entity.type
_entity.pdbx_description
1 polymer ?
#
loop_
_entity_poly.entity_id
_entity_poly.type
_entity_poly.pdbx_seq_one_letter_code
_entity_poly.pdbx_strand_id
1 'polypeptide(L)'
;MRDLFRLLLTALAVTAAALFAVAAADPALAQTKQQPAPAKQAAPTPPQPAAPALKQIELTEKQIEQLLAAQKEMDAVTDKLPESAADKPDPKLQAQLEGIAKKNGFASFDDYGTVYDNVSLVMAGIDPKTKAFIEPPEALKKQIAAVQADSKIPAKEKTAILDDMNDALKTLEPVKYPDNVALVTKYYDRLAALMQDDE
;
A
#
# COMPACT_ATOMS: atom_id res chain seq x y z
N MET A 1 -1.39 5.76 8.20
CA MET A 1 -1.45 6.00 6.74
C MET A 1 -0.71 4.91 5.93
N ARG A 2 0.34 4.28 6.49
CA ARG A 2 1.10 3.19 5.82
C ARG A 2 0.31 1.90 5.57
N ASP A 3 -0.70 1.61 6.37
CA ASP A 3 -1.43 0.33 6.30
C ASP A 3 -2.44 0.24 5.14
N LEU A 4 -2.98 1.37 4.68
CA LEU A 4 -3.89 1.38 3.52
C LEU A 4 -3.14 1.10 2.20
N PHE A 5 -1.87 1.49 2.11
CA PHE A 5 -1.04 1.25 0.94
C PHE A 5 -0.51 -0.20 0.88
N ARG A 6 -0.21 -0.79 2.05
CA ARG A 6 0.21 -2.20 2.15
C ARG A 6 -0.87 -3.18 1.68
N LEU A 7 -2.14 -2.88 1.94
CA LEU A 7 -3.26 -3.73 1.51
C LEU A 7 -3.48 -3.76 0.00
N LEU A 8 -3.10 -2.70 -0.73
CA LEU A 8 -3.25 -2.65 -2.19
C LEU A 8 -2.10 -3.33 -2.95
N LEU A 9 -0.90 -3.42 -2.37
CA LEU A 9 0.29 -3.98 -3.02
C LEU A 9 0.58 -5.45 -2.67
N THR A 10 0.11 -5.97 -1.53
CA THR A 10 0.36 -7.36 -1.11
C THR A 10 -0.46 -8.41 -1.85
N ALA A 11 -1.42 -8.03 -2.67
CA ALA A 11 -2.25 -8.96 -3.43
C ALA A 11 -1.58 -9.58 -4.67
N LEU A 12 -0.34 -9.22 -5.01
CA LEU A 12 0.30 -9.66 -6.27
C LEU A 12 1.54 -10.55 -6.12
N ALA A 13 1.91 -10.98 -4.92
CA ALA A 13 3.05 -11.90 -4.72
C ALA A 13 2.60 -13.29 -4.28
N VAL A 14 1.86 -14.01 -5.12
CA VAL A 14 1.71 -15.48 -5.00
C VAL A 14 2.74 -16.14 -5.91
N THR A 15 3.96 -16.31 -5.40
CA THR A 15 4.98 -17.17 -6.02
C THR A 15 4.64 -18.64 -5.75
N ALA A 16 4.37 -19.37 -6.82
CA ALA A 16 4.17 -20.81 -6.81
C ALA A 16 5.49 -21.52 -6.47
N ALA A 17 5.62 -22.04 -5.25
CA ALA A 17 6.65 -23.02 -4.90
C ALA A 17 6.04 -24.43 -5.04
N ALA A 18 6.38 -25.10 -6.14
CA ALA A 18 6.10 -26.52 -6.31
C ALA A 18 7.11 -27.35 -5.51
N LEU A 19 6.67 -28.07 -4.49
CA LEU A 19 7.46 -29.07 -3.78
C LEU A 19 7.01 -30.46 -4.22
N PHE A 20 7.90 -31.16 -4.91
CA PHE A 20 7.87 -32.61 -5.12
C PHE A 20 8.22 -33.32 -3.80
N ALA A 21 7.36 -34.17 -3.30
CA ALA A 21 7.70 -35.14 -2.27
C ALA A 21 7.53 -36.54 -2.80
N VAL A 22 8.63 -37.26 -2.82
CA VAL A 22 8.72 -38.72 -3.09
C VAL A 22 8.49 -39.47 -1.79
N ALA A 23 7.68 -40.55 -1.88
CA ALA A 23 7.30 -41.45 -0.81
C ALA A 23 8.40 -42.45 -0.46
N ALA A 24 8.51 -42.87 0.80
CA ALA A 24 8.86 -44.22 1.21
C ALA A 24 8.52 -44.48 2.69
N ALA A 25 7.61 -45.43 2.87
CA ALA A 25 7.49 -46.55 3.86
C ALA A 25 7.78 -46.34 5.36
N ASP A 26 6.72 -46.66 6.13
CA ASP A 26 6.48 -47.16 7.49
C ASP A 26 7.58 -47.99 8.26
N PRO A 27 7.43 -48.35 9.57
CA PRO A 27 6.25 -48.33 10.44
C PRO A 27 6.43 -47.95 11.95
N ALA A 28 5.26 -47.65 12.56
CA ALA A 28 4.88 -47.91 13.97
C ALA A 28 5.70 -47.40 15.16
N LEU A 29 5.09 -46.56 16.00
CA LEU A 29 4.67 -46.84 17.40
C LEU A 29 4.21 -45.54 18.13
N ALA A 30 3.13 -45.74 18.90
CA ALA A 30 2.69 -44.96 20.06
C ALA A 30 1.88 -43.66 19.84
N GLN A 31 0.56 -43.83 19.89
CA GLN A 31 -0.45 -42.83 20.16
C GLN A 31 -0.24 -42.16 21.51
N THR A 32 -0.03 -40.86 21.52
CA THR A 32 -0.49 -39.98 22.59
C THR A 32 -1.46 -39.02 22.00
N LYS A 33 -2.74 -39.17 22.41
CA LYS A 33 -3.82 -38.23 22.10
C LYS A 33 -3.50 -36.86 22.70
N GLN A 34 -2.94 -35.96 21.92
CA GLN A 34 -2.91 -34.54 22.23
C GLN A 34 -4.10 -33.91 21.52
N GLN A 35 -5.14 -33.64 22.31
CA GLN A 35 -6.33 -32.92 21.90
C GLN A 35 -5.87 -31.51 21.47
N PRO A 36 -6.17 -31.03 20.25
CA PRO A 36 -5.88 -29.66 19.85
C PRO A 36 -6.68 -28.71 20.77
N ALA A 37 -5.98 -27.81 21.43
CA ALA A 37 -6.61 -26.71 22.13
C ALA A 37 -7.49 -25.90 21.14
N PRO A 38 -8.68 -25.44 21.55
CA PRO A 38 -9.54 -24.64 20.67
C PRO A 38 -8.79 -23.37 20.27
N ALA A 39 -8.61 -23.18 18.96
CA ALA A 39 -8.11 -21.94 18.40
C ALA A 39 -8.96 -20.80 18.96
N LYS A 40 -8.33 -19.87 19.69
CA LYS A 40 -8.97 -18.62 20.09
C LYS A 40 -9.42 -17.96 18.78
N GLN A 41 -10.73 -17.91 18.56
CA GLN A 41 -11.33 -17.04 17.58
C GLN A 41 -10.83 -15.62 17.87
N ALA A 42 -10.10 -15.06 16.92
CA ALA A 42 -9.76 -13.64 16.94
C ALA A 42 -11.08 -12.88 17.04
N ALA A 43 -11.21 -12.05 18.06
CA ALA A 43 -12.38 -11.17 18.21
C ALA A 43 -12.50 -10.30 16.95
N PRO A 44 -13.71 -10.02 16.45
CA PRO A 44 -13.89 -9.12 15.33
C PRO A 44 -13.24 -7.78 15.64
N THR A 45 -12.31 -7.35 14.82
CA THR A 45 -11.68 -6.04 14.91
C THR A 45 -12.78 -4.98 14.83
N PRO A 46 -12.83 -4.00 15.76
CA PRO A 46 -13.81 -2.93 15.68
C PRO A 46 -13.71 -2.24 14.32
N PRO A 47 -14.82 -1.78 13.72
CA PRO A 47 -14.79 -1.05 12.47
C PRO A 47 -13.86 0.15 12.63
N GLN A 48 -12.77 0.14 11.85
CA GLN A 48 -11.81 1.23 11.81
C GLN A 48 -12.52 2.45 11.22
N PRO A 49 -12.40 3.66 11.82
CA PRO A 49 -13.01 4.86 11.25
C PRO A 49 -12.60 4.98 9.79
N ALA A 50 -13.54 5.26 8.90
CA ALA A 50 -13.25 5.51 7.50
C ALA A 50 -12.14 6.56 7.42
N ALA A 51 -11.06 6.25 6.68
CA ALA A 51 -9.99 7.21 6.47
C ALA A 51 -10.57 8.49 5.86
N PRO A 52 -10.11 9.67 6.29
CA PRO A 52 -10.59 10.93 5.73
C PRO A 52 -10.38 10.92 4.21
N ALA A 53 -11.38 11.40 3.48
CA ALA A 53 -11.31 11.47 2.03
C ALA A 53 -10.04 12.24 1.61
N LEU A 54 -9.32 11.71 0.63
CA LEU A 54 -8.09 12.31 0.11
C LEU A 54 -8.38 13.72 -0.40
N LYS A 55 -7.66 14.72 0.14
CA LYS A 55 -7.70 16.08 -0.36
C LYS A 55 -6.94 16.14 -1.68
N GLN A 56 -7.62 16.11 -2.80
CA GLN A 56 -6.99 16.28 -4.09
C GLN A 56 -6.66 17.74 -4.37
N ILE A 57 -5.45 17.99 -4.86
CA ILE A 57 -4.92 19.31 -5.23
C ILE A 57 -4.33 19.26 -6.64
N GLU A 58 -4.24 20.42 -7.28
CA GLU A 58 -3.45 20.59 -8.50
C GLU A 58 -1.96 20.58 -8.13
N LEU A 59 -1.19 19.67 -8.74
CA LEU A 59 0.24 19.51 -8.52
C LEU A 59 1.02 20.46 -9.44
N THR A 60 2.14 20.95 -8.93
CA THR A 60 3.10 21.72 -9.70
C THR A 60 4.42 20.97 -9.85
N GLU A 61 5.16 21.26 -10.92
CA GLU A 61 6.51 20.69 -11.14
C GLU A 61 7.44 20.95 -9.95
N LYS A 62 7.35 22.15 -9.37
CA LYS A 62 8.10 22.52 -8.18
C LYS A 62 7.80 21.60 -6.99
N GLN A 63 6.52 21.26 -6.77
CA GLN A 63 6.13 20.35 -5.68
C GLN A 63 6.66 18.93 -5.92
N ILE A 64 6.68 18.44 -7.16
CA ILE A 64 7.29 17.14 -7.48
C ILE A 64 8.80 17.14 -7.18
N GLU A 65 9.53 18.21 -7.58
CA GLU A 65 10.96 18.31 -7.28
C GLU A 65 11.24 18.43 -5.77
N GLN A 66 10.42 19.18 -5.06
CA GLN A 66 10.49 19.28 -3.59
C GLN A 66 10.20 17.93 -2.92
N LEU A 67 9.21 17.17 -3.41
CA LEU A 67 8.86 15.84 -2.93
C LEU A 67 10.05 14.88 -3.09
N LEU A 68 10.63 14.83 -4.29
CA LEU A 68 11.79 13.98 -4.60
C LEU A 68 12.99 14.27 -3.68
N ALA A 69 13.21 15.54 -3.36
CA ALA A 69 14.30 15.95 -2.45
C ALA A 69 14.00 15.58 -0.99
N ALA A 70 12.76 15.85 -0.53
CA ALA A 70 12.33 15.60 0.84
C ALA A 70 12.27 14.10 1.16
N GLN A 71 11.71 13.29 0.24
CA GLN A 71 11.54 11.84 0.43
C GLN A 71 12.86 11.17 0.79
N LYS A 72 13.90 11.41 0.02
CA LYS A 72 15.23 10.85 0.29
C LYS A 72 15.77 11.16 1.70
N GLU A 73 15.50 12.36 2.21
CA GLU A 73 15.90 12.74 3.56
C GLU A 73 14.99 12.09 4.63
N MET A 74 13.71 11.94 4.33
CA MET A 74 12.75 11.27 5.23
C MET A 74 13.03 9.79 5.36
N ASP A 75 13.32 9.09 4.26
CA ASP A 75 13.70 7.67 4.26
C ASP A 75 14.95 7.46 5.12
N ALA A 76 15.98 8.29 4.96
CA ALA A 76 17.19 8.22 5.78
C ALA A 76 16.94 8.37 7.30
N VAL A 77 15.82 8.97 7.70
CA VAL A 77 15.39 9.09 9.11
C VAL A 77 14.53 7.90 9.51
N THR A 78 13.58 7.50 8.67
CA THR A 78 12.62 6.42 8.97
C THR A 78 13.27 5.03 8.94
N ASP A 79 14.25 4.78 8.07
CA ASP A 79 14.99 3.51 7.97
C ASP A 79 15.76 3.15 9.26
N LYS A 80 16.09 4.16 10.05
CA LYS A 80 16.78 3.97 11.34
C LYS A 80 15.84 3.64 12.48
N LEU A 81 14.53 3.67 12.24
CA LEU A 81 13.55 3.40 13.27
C LEU A 81 13.26 1.92 13.38
N PRO A 82 13.20 1.36 14.62
CA PRO A 82 12.73 0.01 14.80
C PRO A 82 11.25 -0.09 14.36
N GLU A 83 10.84 -1.24 13.80
CA GLU A 83 9.46 -1.48 13.34
C GLU A 83 8.39 -1.14 14.41
N SER A 84 8.73 -1.34 15.69
CA SER A 84 7.84 -0.99 16.82
C SER A 84 7.65 0.51 17.05
N ALA A 85 8.45 1.36 16.42
CA ALA A 85 8.31 2.82 16.56
C ALA A 85 7.27 3.41 15.63
N ALA A 86 6.86 2.68 14.59
CA ALA A 86 5.85 3.13 13.64
C ALA A 86 4.47 3.37 14.27
N ASP A 87 4.16 2.65 15.35
CA ASP A 87 2.85 2.70 16.02
C ASP A 87 2.79 3.71 17.19
N LYS A 88 3.90 4.38 17.52
CA LYS A 88 3.94 5.33 18.63
C LYS A 88 4.30 6.72 18.14
N PRO A 89 3.44 7.73 18.41
CA PRO A 89 3.78 9.12 18.13
C PRO A 89 5.06 9.51 18.88
N ASP A 90 6.16 9.71 18.17
CA ASP A 90 7.41 10.27 18.74
C ASP A 90 7.50 11.76 18.38
N PRO A 91 7.37 12.67 19.37
CA PRO A 91 7.44 14.10 19.11
C PRO A 91 8.78 14.54 18.48
N LYS A 92 9.89 13.82 18.75
CA LYS A 92 11.19 14.12 18.14
C LYS A 92 11.21 13.76 16.68
N LEU A 93 10.65 12.57 16.34
CA LEU A 93 10.51 12.16 14.95
C LEU A 93 9.62 13.13 14.17
N GLN A 94 8.47 13.49 14.74
CA GLN A 94 7.59 14.49 14.11
C GLN A 94 8.31 15.82 13.85
N ALA A 95 9.07 16.31 14.83
CA ALA A 95 9.84 17.56 14.68
C ALA A 95 10.93 17.44 13.60
N GLN A 96 11.55 16.26 13.44
CA GLN A 96 12.53 16.01 12.39
C GLN A 96 11.88 16.00 11.01
N LEU A 97 10.77 15.28 10.83
CA LEU A 97 10.02 15.21 9.56
C LEU A 97 9.48 16.60 9.17
N GLU A 98 8.96 17.34 10.14
CA GLU A 98 8.54 18.73 9.94
C GLU A 98 9.71 19.62 9.50
N GLY A 99 10.89 19.45 10.10
CA GLY A 99 12.10 20.17 9.71
C GLY A 99 12.56 19.86 8.30
N ILE A 100 12.51 18.57 7.89
CA ILE A 100 12.85 18.13 6.53
C ILE A 100 11.85 18.70 5.52
N ALA A 101 10.55 18.65 5.80
CA ALA A 101 9.52 19.20 4.93
C ALA A 101 9.76 20.70 4.69
N LYS A 102 9.96 21.49 5.74
CA LYS A 102 10.24 22.93 5.64
C LYS A 102 11.53 23.25 4.91
N LYS A 103 12.61 22.51 5.18
CA LYS A 103 13.89 22.66 4.49
C LYS A 103 13.75 22.49 2.99
N ASN A 104 12.88 21.56 2.55
CA ASN A 104 12.62 21.27 1.15
C ASN A 104 11.48 22.13 0.54
N GLY A 105 11.00 23.14 1.28
CA GLY A 105 10.11 24.18 0.77
C GLY A 105 8.61 23.91 0.91
N PHE A 106 8.22 22.90 1.69
CA PHE A 106 6.84 22.70 2.11
C PHE A 106 6.50 23.61 3.31
N ALA A 107 5.24 23.98 3.46
CA ALA A 107 4.80 24.78 4.60
C ALA A 107 4.83 23.98 5.91
N SER A 108 4.56 22.68 5.83
CA SER A 108 4.53 21.74 6.96
C SER A 108 4.72 20.29 6.47
N PHE A 109 4.84 19.35 7.40
CA PHE A 109 4.83 17.93 7.09
C PHE A 109 3.45 17.46 6.54
N ASP A 110 2.35 18.08 6.97
CA ASP A 110 1.01 17.81 6.41
C ASP A 110 0.90 18.29 4.96
N ASP A 111 1.53 19.41 4.60
CA ASP A 111 1.58 19.91 3.22
C ASP A 111 2.37 18.95 2.33
N TYR A 112 3.54 18.46 2.80
CA TYR A 112 4.28 17.39 2.15
C TYR A 112 3.42 16.14 1.97
N GLY A 113 2.73 15.69 3.03
CA GLY A 113 1.83 14.53 2.99
C GLY A 113 0.71 14.69 1.95
N THR A 114 0.12 15.88 1.86
CA THR A 114 -0.92 16.18 0.84
C THR A 114 -0.37 16.03 -0.58
N VAL A 115 0.84 16.53 -0.86
CA VAL A 115 1.48 16.37 -2.17
C VAL A 115 1.83 14.91 -2.44
N TYR A 116 2.42 14.21 -1.47
CA TYR A 116 2.75 12.79 -1.55
C TYR A 116 1.52 11.93 -1.88
N ASP A 117 0.42 12.15 -1.17
CA ASP A 117 -0.82 11.41 -1.36
C ASP A 117 -1.40 11.61 -2.79
N ASN A 118 -1.34 12.85 -3.32
CA ASN A 118 -1.81 13.14 -4.68
C ASN A 118 -0.91 12.52 -5.75
N VAL A 119 0.40 12.51 -5.54
CA VAL A 119 1.35 11.80 -6.42
C VAL A 119 1.07 10.30 -6.38
N SER A 120 0.90 9.73 -5.20
CA SER A 120 0.64 8.30 -4.99
C SER A 120 -0.68 7.86 -5.64
N LEU A 121 -1.73 8.71 -5.54
CA LEU A 121 -3.02 8.45 -6.22
C LEU A 121 -2.84 8.29 -7.72
N VAL A 122 -2.08 9.16 -8.36
CA VAL A 122 -1.83 9.11 -9.80
C VAL A 122 -0.90 7.94 -10.16
N MET A 123 0.18 7.74 -9.39
CA MET A 123 1.13 6.63 -9.59
C MET A 123 0.44 5.28 -9.58
N ALA A 124 -0.53 5.08 -8.68
CA ALA A 124 -1.31 3.84 -8.58
C ALA A 124 -2.12 3.52 -9.84
N GLY A 125 -2.44 4.53 -10.67
CA GLY A 125 -3.14 4.36 -11.94
C GLY A 125 -2.23 4.17 -13.15
N ILE A 126 -0.91 4.35 -13.02
CA ILE A 126 0.04 4.27 -14.14
C ILE A 126 0.60 2.84 -14.26
N ASP A 127 0.41 2.23 -15.42
CA ASP A 127 1.07 0.95 -15.75
C ASP A 127 2.59 1.15 -15.87
N PRO A 128 3.41 0.40 -15.11
CA PRO A 128 4.86 0.62 -15.05
C PRO A 128 5.58 0.36 -16.39
N LYS A 129 5.00 -0.49 -17.25
CA LYS A 129 5.63 -0.88 -18.53
C LYS A 129 5.24 0.04 -19.66
N THR A 130 3.96 0.37 -19.75
CA THR A 130 3.40 1.13 -20.87
C THR A 130 3.28 2.62 -20.56
N LYS A 131 3.38 3.00 -19.27
CA LYS A 131 3.09 4.36 -18.76
C LYS A 131 1.66 4.83 -19.07
N ALA A 132 0.79 3.91 -19.44
CA ALA A 132 -0.62 4.20 -19.65
C ALA A 132 -1.32 4.41 -18.30
N PHE A 133 -2.10 5.47 -18.20
CA PHE A 133 -2.89 5.77 -17.00
C PHE A 133 -4.28 5.12 -17.10
N ILE A 134 -4.72 4.55 -16.00
CA ILE A 134 -6.08 4.05 -15.81
C ILE A 134 -6.62 4.69 -14.53
N GLU A 135 -7.82 5.26 -14.59
CA GLU A 135 -8.45 5.83 -13.40
C GLU A 135 -8.51 4.81 -12.24
N PRO A 136 -8.19 5.22 -11.00
CA PRO A 136 -8.15 4.32 -9.85
C PRO A 136 -9.41 3.47 -9.66
N PRO A 137 -10.65 4.00 -9.81
CA PRO A 137 -11.84 3.17 -9.75
C PRO A 137 -11.91 2.10 -10.84
N GLU A 138 -11.44 2.41 -12.05
CA GLU A 138 -11.43 1.45 -13.18
C GLU A 138 -10.33 0.39 -12.99
N ALA A 139 -9.18 0.78 -12.44
CA ALA A 139 -8.13 -0.16 -12.09
C ALA A 139 -8.61 -1.16 -11.02
N LEU A 140 -9.28 -0.68 -9.98
CA LEU A 140 -9.86 -1.52 -8.93
C LEU A 140 -10.95 -2.45 -9.46
N LYS A 141 -11.84 -1.99 -10.35
CA LYS A 141 -12.84 -2.85 -11.03
C LYS A 141 -12.18 -3.99 -11.81
N LYS A 142 -11.07 -3.73 -12.50
CA LYS A 142 -10.31 -4.77 -13.21
C LYS A 142 -9.72 -5.79 -12.24
N GLN A 143 -9.19 -5.34 -11.10
CA GLN A 143 -8.68 -6.23 -10.05
C GLN A 143 -9.79 -7.09 -9.45
N ILE A 144 -10.96 -6.52 -9.14
CA ILE A 144 -12.14 -7.25 -8.68
C ILE A 144 -12.50 -8.35 -9.68
N ALA A 145 -12.57 -8.04 -10.98
CA ALA A 145 -12.87 -9.02 -12.02
C ALA A 145 -11.80 -10.13 -12.08
N ALA A 146 -10.52 -9.80 -11.91
CA ALA A 146 -9.44 -10.78 -11.86
C ALA A 146 -9.55 -11.70 -10.64
N VAL A 147 -9.82 -11.18 -9.45
CA VAL A 147 -10.04 -11.98 -8.23
C VAL A 147 -11.27 -12.88 -8.39
N GLN A 148 -12.35 -12.38 -8.98
CA GLN A 148 -13.56 -13.20 -9.26
C GLN A 148 -13.24 -14.38 -10.15
N ALA A 149 -12.43 -14.18 -11.20
CA ALA A 149 -12.08 -15.21 -12.18
C ALA A 149 -11.00 -16.19 -11.65
N ASP A 150 -10.22 -15.84 -10.64
CA ASP A 150 -9.15 -16.69 -10.11
C ASP A 150 -9.73 -17.90 -9.36
N SER A 151 -9.58 -19.08 -9.93
CA SER A 151 -10.04 -20.35 -9.33
C SER A 151 -9.12 -20.90 -8.22
N LYS A 152 -7.93 -20.31 -8.03
CA LYS A 152 -6.96 -20.76 -7.03
C LYS A 152 -7.25 -20.19 -5.64
N ILE A 153 -7.97 -19.10 -5.56
CA ILE A 153 -8.34 -18.46 -4.28
C ILE A 153 -9.50 -19.26 -3.65
N PRO A 154 -9.38 -19.75 -2.40
CA PRO A 154 -10.45 -20.42 -1.68
C PRO A 154 -11.71 -19.55 -1.59
N ALA A 155 -12.90 -20.12 -1.71
CA ALA A 155 -14.16 -19.37 -1.79
C ALA A 155 -14.38 -18.41 -0.62
N LYS A 156 -14.05 -18.82 0.61
CA LYS A 156 -14.18 -17.97 1.81
C LYS A 156 -13.25 -16.76 1.79
N GLU A 157 -12.01 -16.97 1.36
CA GLU A 157 -11.01 -15.93 1.25
C GLU A 157 -11.36 -14.96 0.12
N LYS A 158 -11.79 -15.51 -1.04
CA LYS A 158 -12.25 -14.72 -2.18
C LYS A 158 -13.40 -13.79 -1.79
N THR A 159 -14.39 -14.27 -1.03
CA THR A 159 -15.50 -13.43 -0.56
C THR A 159 -15.00 -12.27 0.27
N ALA A 160 -14.12 -12.52 1.25
CA ALA A 160 -13.58 -11.46 2.09
C ALA A 160 -12.80 -10.42 1.27
N ILE A 161 -11.92 -10.85 0.37
CA ILE A 161 -11.16 -9.96 -0.54
C ILE A 161 -12.12 -9.11 -1.39
N LEU A 162 -13.16 -9.72 -1.97
CA LEU A 162 -14.11 -9.00 -2.81
C LEU A 162 -14.96 -8.01 -2.02
N ASP A 163 -15.34 -8.34 -0.80
CA ASP A 163 -16.07 -7.43 0.07
C ASP A 163 -15.22 -6.19 0.40
N ASP A 164 -13.96 -6.38 0.81
CA ASP A 164 -13.02 -5.30 1.10
C ASP A 164 -12.77 -4.42 -0.15
N MET A 165 -12.56 -5.03 -1.31
CA MET A 165 -12.35 -4.30 -2.56
C MET A 165 -13.60 -3.52 -3.01
N ASN A 166 -14.79 -4.08 -2.84
CA ASN A 166 -16.05 -3.40 -3.15
C ASN A 166 -16.32 -2.24 -2.18
N ASP A 167 -15.94 -2.36 -0.91
CA ASP A 167 -16.04 -1.26 0.06
C ASP A 167 -15.04 -0.13 -0.28
N ALA A 168 -13.81 -0.47 -0.65
CA ALA A 168 -12.83 0.50 -1.14
C ALA A 168 -13.35 1.24 -2.39
N LEU A 169 -13.98 0.52 -3.33
CA LEU A 169 -14.53 1.10 -4.55
C LEU A 169 -15.61 2.17 -4.30
N LYS A 170 -16.35 2.07 -3.19
CA LYS A 170 -17.40 3.06 -2.83
C LYS A 170 -16.82 4.42 -2.44
N THR A 171 -15.59 4.44 -1.94
CA THR A 171 -14.91 5.65 -1.43
C THR A 171 -13.80 6.15 -2.34
N LEU A 172 -13.40 5.33 -3.33
CA LEU A 172 -12.33 5.68 -4.24
C LEU A 172 -12.82 6.67 -5.30
N GLU A 173 -12.28 7.88 -5.29
CA GLU A 173 -12.61 8.93 -6.24
C GLU A 173 -11.67 8.89 -7.46
N PRO A 174 -12.14 9.29 -8.66
CA PRO A 174 -11.28 9.50 -9.82
C PRO A 174 -10.34 10.69 -9.58
N VAL A 175 -9.30 10.79 -10.41
CA VAL A 175 -8.38 11.94 -10.38
C VAL A 175 -9.12 13.22 -10.83
N LYS A 176 -9.21 14.19 -9.92
CA LYS A 176 -9.92 15.48 -10.18
C LYS A 176 -9.14 16.43 -11.09
N TYR A 177 -7.81 16.29 -11.11
CA TYR A 177 -6.91 17.17 -11.86
C TYR A 177 -6.18 16.37 -12.94
N PRO A 178 -6.68 16.34 -14.19
CA PRO A 178 -6.08 15.55 -15.27
C PRO A 178 -4.63 15.93 -15.58
N ASP A 179 -4.25 17.19 -15.36
CA ASP A 179 -2.89 17.67 -15.58
C ASP A 179 -1.88 17.01 -14.61
N ASN A 180 -2.33 16.58 -13.43
CA ASN A 180 -1.51 15.81 -12.51
C ASN A 180 -1.05 14.49 -13.16
N VAL A 181 -1.88 13.86 -13.99
CA VAL A 181 -1.54 12.60 -14.67
C VAL A 181 -0.35 12.82 -15.61
N ALA A 182 -0.40 13.86 -16.44
CA ALA A 182 0.70 14.17 -17.35
C ALA A 182 1.99 14.51 -16.58
N LEU A 183 1.86 15.32 -15.51
CA LEU A 183 2.97 15.73 -14.68
C LEU A 183 3.63 14.54 -13.97
N VAL A 184 2.86 13.70 -13.29
CA VAL A 184 3.38 12.53 -12.58
C VAL A 184 3.97 11.51 -13.56
N THR A 185 3.34 11.30 -14.73
CA THR A 185 3.88 10.42 -15.78
C THR A 185 5.26 10.91 -16.26
N LYS A 186 5.45 12.22 -16.42
CA LYS A 186 6.75 12.83 -16.78
C LYS A 186 7.85 12.47 -15.76
N TYR A 187 7.50 12.41 -14.49
CA TYR A 187 8.43 12.12 -13.39
C TYR A 187 8.41 10.67 -12.92
N TYR A 188 7.64 9.81 -13.59
CA TYR A 188 7.32 8.45 -13.12
C TYR A 188 8.55 7.65 -12.69
N ASP A 189 9.60 7.58 -13.50
CA ASP A 189 10.75 6.72 -13.21
C ASP A 189 11.53 7.22 -11.98
N ARG A 190 11.59 8.54 -11.77
CA ARG A 190 12.21 9.13 -10.57
C ARG A 190 11.38 8.87 -9.32
N LEU A 191 10.05 9.01 -9.43
CA LEU A 191 9.12 8.74 -8.33
C LEU A 191 9.07 7.25 -7.99
N ALA A 192 9.03 6.39 -9.00
CA ALA A 192 9.02 4.94 -8.80
C ALA A 192 10.31 4.44 -8.12
N ALA A 193 11.47 4.99 -8.49
CA ALA A 193 12.73 4.63 -7.85
C ALA A 193 12.73 4.93 -6.34
N LEU A 194 12.14 6.06 -5.92
CA LEU A 194 12.02 6.40 -4.50
C LEU A 194 11.01 5.55 -3.74
N MET A 195 9.92 5.16 -4.39
CA MET A 195 8.87 4.38 -3.75
C MET A 195 9.17 2.87 -3.70
N GLN A 196 10.16 2.39 -4.47
CA GLN A 196 10.59 0.99 -4.47
C GLN A 196 11.66 0.69 -3.41
N ASP A 197 12.40 1.68 -2.94
CA ASP A 197 13.39 1.51 -1.87
C ASP A 197 12.71 1.24 -0.50
N ASP A 198 11.38 1.31 -0.43
CA ASP A 198 10.56 1.03 0.77
C ASP A 198 10.07 -0.45 0.86
N GLU A 199 10.45 -1.36 -0.06
CA GLU A 199 10.17 -2.80 -0.01
C GLU A 199 11.39 -3.61 0.49
#